data_b09898609322e2776bbfdf163e0a0cc7
#
_entry.id   b09898609322e2776bbfdf163e0a0cc7
#
_cell.length_a   1.000
_cell.length_b   1.000
_cell.length_c   1.000
_cell.angle_alpha   90.00
_cell.angle_beta   90.00
_cell.angle_gamma   90.00
#
_symmetry.space_group_name_H-M   'P 1'
#
loop_
_entity.id
_entity.type
_entity.pdbx_description
1 polymer ?
#
loop_
_entity_poly.entity_id
_entity_poly.type
_entity_poly.pdbx_seq_one_letter_code
_entity_poly.pdbx_strand_id
1 'polypeptide(L)'
;MKLAVVVQRYGAGILGGAETYAATLAGLLSRFHDVEVLTTTARDYVAWRNELPAGVSEESGVRVRRFPVERGREAAWGILNRLLHDGFDSSTFPLLPQEVRDAHARRLRAWPDALQEAFIRGQGPHAPALHEHLRATPYDRVVFVTYLYPTTYDGLAAVAGDRALVVTTLHDEPPAYLPVFGRRLGKARLLGLTDTEIELMARLYPGQPLVAERLGYGLDLPPDDGSRAADGDGFLLYAGRIDVQKGVVPLLRWYRTLRETMPRAPRLVLIGQVAMPVPPQDGVEVRGFVDGAEKLRLMRDALALIHLSPYESLGIVLLEAMAVRTPVLVHADSAVMVEHCRHSGAGFWLRDPAELMAAVRRLRDDPDLRATLGERGRLYVEREFGMDAYERRLRALLPP
;
A
#
# COMPACT_ATOMS: atom_id res chain seq x y z
N MET A 1 13.12 -19.06 16.05
CA MET A 1 12.11 -18.42 16.94
C MET A 1 10.72 -18.89 16.57
N LYS A 2 9.77 -18.82 17.51
CA LYS A 2 8.35 -19.01 17.26
C LYS A 2 7.69 -17.65 17.03
N LEU A 3 7.19 -17.40 15.83
CA LEU A 3 6.66 -16.10 15.41
C LEU A 3 5.16 -16.18 15.11
N ALA A 4 4.44 -15.11 15.42
CA ALA A 4 3.09 -14.89 14.89
C ALA A 4 3.08 -13.71 13.91
N VAL A 5 2.38 -13.88 12.78
CA VAL A 5 2.05 -12.77 11.87
C VAL A 5 0.54 -12.56 11.97
N VAL A 6 0.13 -11.36 12.42
CA VAL A 6 -1.28 -11.02 12.65
C VAL A 6 -1.76 -10.10 11.54
N VAL A 7 -2.81 -10.51 10.86
CA VAL A 7 -3.47 -9.73 9.80
C VAL A 7 -4.97 -10.00 9.82
N GLN A 8 -5.77 -9.01 9.44
CA GLN A 8 -7.25 -9.09 9.53
C GLN A 8 -7.85 -10.15 8.61
N ARG A 9 -7.27 -10.41 7.44
CA ARG A 9 -7.68 -11.42 6.45
C ARG A 9 -6.44 -12.08 5.85
N TYR A 10 -6.55 -13.36 5.52
CA TYR A 10 -5.45 -14.10 4.90
C TYR A 10 -5.97 -15.31 4.12
N GLY A 11 -5.40 -15.55 2.92
CA GLY A 11 -5.66 -16.75 2.14
C GLY A 11 -5.78 -16.52 0.63
N ALA A 12 -5.89 -17.63 -0.10
CA ALA A 12 -6.00 -17.62 -1.54
C ALA A 12 -7.23 -16.80 -2.02
N GLY A 13 -7.03 -15.92 -2.99
CA GLY A 13 -8.07 -15.07 -3.55
C GLY A 13 -8.47 -13.87 -2.67
N ILE A 14 -7.78 -13.65 -1.55
CA ILE A 14 -7.93 -12.43 -0.76
C ILE A 14 -6.92 -11.42 -1.27
N LEU A 15 -7.41 -10.36 -1.91
CA LEU A 15 -6.59 -9.31 -2.49
C LEU A 15 -6.62 -8.05 -1.61
N GLY A 16 -5.45 -7.49 -1.37
CA GLY A 16 -5.25 -6.25 -0.62
C GLY A 16 -3.77 -6.05 -0.32
N GLY A 17 -3.32 -4.80 -0.20
CA GLY A 17 -1.90 -4.49 0.02
C GLY A 17 -1.36 -5.10 1.31
N ALA A 18 -2.08 -4.96 2.42
CA ALA A 18 -1.70 -5.51 3.72
C ALA A 18 -1.69 -7.06 3.72
N GLU A 19 -2.69 -7.68 3.08
CA GLU A 19 -2.80 -9.13 2.99
C GLU A 19 -1.68 -9.73 2.12
N THR A 20 -1.40 -9.12 0.98
CA THR A 20 -0.26 -9.52 0.11
C THR A 20 1.06 -9.34 0.85
N TYR A 21 1.23 -8.23 1.56
CA TYR A 21 2.41 -8.00 2.40
C TYR A 21 2.57 -9.09 3.45
N ALA A 22 1.51 -9.40 4.20
CA ALA A 22 1.53 -10.43 5.23
C ALA A 22 1.87 -11.81 4.65
N ALA A 23 1.39 -12.15 3.47
CA ALA A 23 1.69 -13.41 2.80
C ALA A 23 3.17 -13.50 2.39
N THR A 24 3.72 -12.47 1.77
CA THR A 24 5.15 -12.38 1.42
C THR A 24 6.02 -12.48 2.68
N LEU A 25 5.68 -11.72 3.72
CA LEU A 25 6.40 -11.71 4.99
C LEU A 25 6.40 -13.08 5.65
N ALA A 26 5.21 -13.69 5.81
CA ALA A 26 5.07 -15.00 6.47
C ALA A 26 5.78 -16.10 5.69
N GLY A 27 5.63 -16.13 4.36
CA GLY A 27 6.31 -17.09 3.50
C GLY A 27 7.84 -16.98 3.57
N LEU A 28 8.37 -15.76 3.65
CA LEU A 28 9.82 -15.56 3.78
C LEU A 28 10.32 -15.94 5.18
N LEU A 29 9.63 -15.52 6.24
CA LEU A 29 9.99 -15.85 7.61
C LEU A 29 9.92 -17.35 7.91
N SER A 30 8.98 -18.10 7.30
CA SER A 30 8.84 -19.55 7.49
C SER A 30 10.04 -20.35 6.98
N ARG A 31 10.90 -19.75 6.15
CA ARG A 31 12.13 -20.39 5.67
C ARG A 31 13.19 -20.56 6.76
N PHE A 32 13.08 -19.81 7.87
CA PHE A 32 14.08 -19.80 8.94
C PHE A 32 13.50 -19.67 10.36
N HIS A 33 12.16 -19.64 10.49
CA HIS A 33 11.47 -19.59 11.80
C HIS A 33 10.23 -20.50 11.81
N ASP A 34 9.72 -20.86 12.99
CA ASP A 34 8.38 -21.46 13.16
C ASP A 34 7.33 -20.34 13.13
N VAL A 35 6.65 -20.21 12.01
CA VAL A 35 5.71 -19.11 11.75
C VAL A 35 4.27 -19.59 11.75
N GLU A 36 3.41 -18.88 12.48
CA GLU A 36 1.96 -19.05 12.43
C GLU A 36 1.29 -17.72 12.05
N VAL A 37 0.47 -17.74 11.00
CA VAL A 37 -0.38 -16.59 10.66
C VAL A 37 -1.65 -16.67 11.50
N LEU A 38 -1.96 -15.60 12.23
CA LEU A 38 -3.19 -15.46 13.01
C LEU A 38 -4.11 -14.47 12.29
N THR A 39 -5.28 -14.92 11.90
CA THR A 39 -6.21 -14.13 11.08
C THR A 39 -7.67 -14.44 11.43
N THR A 40 -8.60 -13.81 10.75
CA THR A 40 -10.04 -14.07 10.94
C THR A 40 -10.60 -14.98 9.84
N THR A 41 -11.82 -15.46 10.06
CA THR A 41 -12.59 -16.22 9.06
C THR A 41 -13.25 -15.35 8.01
N ALA A 42 -13.03 -14.03 8.03
CA ALA A 42 -13.62 -13.12 7.07
C ALA A 42 -12.88 -13.15 5.71
N ARG A 43 -13.67 -13.14 4.63
CA ARG A 43 -13.15 -12.95 3.27
C ARG A 43 -13.31 -11.51 2.80
N ASP A 44 -14.43 -10.87 3.10
CA ASP A 44 -14.67 -9.46 2.75
C ASP A 44 -14.24 -8.50 3.87
N TYR A 45 -13.89 -7.26 3.50
CA TYR A 45 -13.49 -6.20 4.45
C TYR A 45 -14.62 -5.19 4.74
N VAL A 46 -15.82 -5.43 4.21
CA VAL A 46 -16.97 -4.53 4.38
C VAL A 46 -17.82 -4.99 5.56
N ALA A 47 -18.27 -6.21 5.53
CA ALA A 47 -19.17 -6.78 6.55
C ALA A 47 -18.47 -7.74 7.52
N TRP A 48 -17.27 -8.22 7.17
CA TRP A 48 -16.48 -9.18 7.95
C TRP A 48 -17.22 -10.49 8.25
N ARG A 49 -17.95 -11.01 7.26
CA ARG A 49 -18.69 -12.27 7.43
C ARG A 49 -17.74 -13.45 7.57
N ASN A 50 -18.13 -14.41 8.42
CA ASN A 50 -17.42 -15.68 8.60
C ASN A 50 -17.67 -16.58 7.36
N GLU A 51 -16.79 -16.49 6.37
CA GLU A 51 -16.89 -17.23 5.09
C GLU A 51 -15.83 -18.33 4.96
N LEU A 52 -14.77 -18.27 5.76
CA LEU A 52 -13.71 -19.26 5.78
C LEU A 52 -13.83 -20.14 7.03
N PRO A 53 -13.40 -21.42 6.97
CA PRO A 53 -13.42 -22.30 8.12
C PRO A 53 -12.51 -21.79 9.24
N ALA A 54 -13.00 -21.84 10.47
CA ALA A 54 -12.19 -21.57 11.67
C ALA A 54 -11.24 -22.75 11.97
N GLY A 55 -10.19 -22.48 12.74
CA GLY A 55 -9.22 -23.50 13.14
C GLY A 55 -7.88 -23.34 12.44
N VAL A 56 -7.11 -24.41 12.36
CA VAL A 56 -5.75 -24.44 11.82
C VAL A 56 -5.76 -25.12 10.45
N SER A 57 -5.11 -24.48 9.49
CA SER A 57 -4.85 -25.01 8.15
C SER A 57 -3.40 -24.73 7.76
N GLU A 58 -2.98 -25.26 6.64
CA GLU A 58 -1.70 -24.91 6.01
C GLU A 58 -1.98 -24.31 4.63
N GLU A 59 -1.35 -23.18 4.34
CA GLU A 59 -1.47 -22.47 3.07
C GLU A 59 -0.10 -22.03 2.58
N SER A 60 0.28 -22.49 1.41
CA SER A 60 1.60 -22.18 0.80
C SER A 60 2.77 -22.51 1.74
N GLY A 61 2.68 -23.61 2.52
CA GLY A 61 3.72 -24.02 3.46
C GLY A 61 3.77 -23.22 4.77
N VAL A 62 2.77 -22.36 5.03
CA VAL A 62 2.66 -21.59 6.27
C VAL A 62 1.45 -22.06 7.08
N ARG A 63 1.63 -22.24 8.38
CA ARG A 63 0.52 -22.54 9.31
C ARG A 63 -0.36 -21.32 9.47
N VAL A 64 -1.67 -21.46 9.23
CA VAL A 64 -2.67 -20.41 9.34
C VAL A 64 -3.73 -20.78 10.35
N ARG A 65 -3.93 -19.94 11.34
CA ARG A 65 -5.01 -20.10 12.35
C ARG A 65 -6.05 -19.02 12.16
N ARG A 66 -7.29 -19.44 11.90
CA ARG A 66 -8.44 -18.55 11.71
C ARG A 66 -9.35 -18.56 12.92
N PHE A 67 -9.68 -17.34 13.35
CA PHE A 67 -10.60 -17.08 14.47
C PHE A 67 -11.91 -16.52 13.95
N PRO A 68 -13.05 -16.96 14.48
CA PRO A 68 -14.35 -16.40 14.14
C PRO A 68 -14.40 -14.90 14.43
N VAL A 69 -15.05 -14.16 13.54
CA VAL A 69 -15.45 -12.78 13.80
C VAL A 69 -16.74 -12.81 14.61
N GLU A 70 -16.72 -12.34 15.84
CA GLU A 70 -17.92 -12.25 16.69
C GLU A 70 -18.78 -11.05 16.31
N ARG A 71 -18.15 -9.93 15.98
CA ARG A 71 -18.84 -8.73 15.50
C ARG A 71 -18.08 -8.16 14.28
N GLY A 72 -18.81 -7.99 13.20
CA GLY A 72 -18.32 -7.32 12.00
C GLY A 72 -18.37 -5.79 12.16
N ARG A 73 -18.59 -5.11 11.05
CA ARG A 73 -18.74 -3.64 11.06
C ARG A 73 -20.08 -3.24 11.69
N GLU A 74 -20.01 -2.40 12.69
CA GLU A 74 -21.19 -1.91 13.40
C GLU A 74 -21.94 -0.83 12.59
N ALA A 75 -23.27 -0.81 12.66
CA ALA A 75 -24.08 0.19 11.94
C ALA A 75 -23.70 1.63 12.33
N ALA A 76 -23.41 1.87 13.61
CA ALA A 76 -22.98 3.17 14.12
C ALA A 76 -21.62 3.62 13.56
N TRP A 77 -20.76 2.68 13.12
CA TRP A 77 -19.46 3.03 12.54
C TRP A 77 -19.58 3.94 11.32
N GLY A 78 -20.59 3.75 10.48
CA GLY A 78 -20.83 4.59 9.32
C GLY A 78 -21.07 6.08 9.69
N ILE A 79 -21.65 6.33 10.84
CA ILE A 79 -21.83 7.70 11.38
C ILE A 79 -20.49 8.24 11.84
N LEU A 80 -19.75 7.46 12.63
CA LEU A 80 -18.43 7.86 13.12
C LEU A 80 -17.44 8.11 11.97
N ASN A 81 -17.49 7.27 10.95
CA ASN A 81 -16.65 7.42 9.77
C ASN A 81 -16.98 8.72 8.99
N ARG A 82 -18.24 9.06 8.82
CA ARG A 82 -18.64 10.34 8.21
C ARG A 82 -18.19 11.53 9.05
N LEU A 83 -18.35 11.46 10.37
CA LEU A 83 -17.90 12.51 11.29
C LEU A 83 -16.37 12.65 11.27
N LEU A 84 -15.66 11.54 11.21
CA LEU A 84 -14.19 11.52 11.16
C LEU A 84 -13.69 12.18 9.87
N HIS A 85 -14.27 11.85 8.73
CA HIS A 85 -13.89 12.41 7.45
C HIS A 85 -14.42 13.84 7.21
N ASP A 86 -15.54 14.23 7.82
CA ASP A 86 -16.15 15.55 7.70
C ASP A 86 -16.40 15.98 6.25
N GLY A 87 -16.87 15.04 5.44
CA GLY A 87 -17.09 15.24 4.01
C GLY A 87 -15.86 15.11 3.11
N PHE A 88 -14.66 14.95 3.69
CA PHE A 88 -13.46 14.67 2.93
C PHE A 88 -13.30 13.16 2.69
N ASP A 89 -12.96 12.79 1.47
CA ASP A 89 -12.52 11.42 1.15
C ASP A 89 -11.05 11.24 1.55
N SER A 90 -10.67 10.05 2.03
CA SER A 90 -9.27 9.75 2.41
C SER A 90 -8.29 10.01 1.27
N SER A 91 -8.70 9.79 0.02
CA SER A 91 -7.85 10.01 -1.16
C SER A 91 -7.67 11.48 -1.53
N THR A 92 -8.62 12.33 -1.14
CA THR A 92 -8.56 13.78 -1.39
C THR A 92 -7.98 14.56 -0.23
N PHE A 93 -7.96 13.97 0.97
CA PHE A 93 -7.44 14.61 2.17
C PHE A 93 -5.99 15.12 2.02
N PRO A 94 -5.04 14.36 1.45
CA PRO A 94 -3.68 14.85 1.23
C PRO A 94 -3.58 16.03 0.25
N LEU A 95 -4.59 16.21 -0.61
CA LEU A 95 -4.65 17.32 -1.58
C LEU A 95 -5.20 18.62 -1.01
N LEU A 96 -5.76 18.58 0.20
CA LEU A 96 -6.28 19.77 0.86
C LEU A 96 -5.13 20.72 1.24
N PRO A 97 -5.37 22.05 1.25
CA PRO A 97 -4.43 23.02 1.80
C PRO A 97 -3.98 22.61 3.21
N GLN A 98 -2.71 22.84 3.54
CA GLN A 98 -2.14 22.43 4.83
C GLN A 98 -2.94 22.96 6.02
N GLU A 99 -3.41 24.20 5.94
CA GLU A 99 -4.21 24.84 7.00
C GLU A 99 -5.53 24.09 7.27
N VAL A 100 -6.17 23.58 6.20
CA VAL A 100 -7.41 22.79 6.28
C VAL A 100 -7.11 21.43 6.93
N ARG A 101 -6.04 20.76 6.51
CA ARG A 101 -5.61 19.50 7.13
C ARG A 101 -5.26 19.66 8.58
N ASP A 102 -4.56 20.74 8.95
CA ASP A 102 -4.19 21.03 10.34
C ASP A 102 -5.41 21.35 11.21
N ALA A 103 -6.38 22.08 10.67
CA ALA A 103 -7.63 22.33 11.36
C ALA A 103 -8.42 21.05 11.62
N HIS A 104 -8.52 20.18 10.62
CA HIS A 104 -9.14 18.88 10.72
C HIS A 104 -8.41 17.98 11.73
N ALA A 105 -7.08 17.92 11.66
CA ALA A 105 -6.23 17.17 12.58
C ALA A 105 -6.44 17.64 14.05
N ARG A 106 -6.49 18.96 14.28
CA ARG A 106 -6.79 19.51 15.63
C ARG A 106 -8.15 19.04 16.15
N ARG A 107 -9.18 19.04 15.28
CA ARG A 107 -10.51 18.55 15.62
C ARG A 107 -10.49 17.05 16.00
N LEU A 108 -9.83 16.21 15.22
CA LEU A 108 -9.73 14.77 15.51
C LEU A 108 -8.96 14.48 16.79
N ARG A 109 -7.87 15.22 17.04
CA ARG A 109 -7.11 15.11 18.29
C ARG A 109 -7.91 15.51 19.54
N ALA A 110 -8.94 16.31 19.38
CA ALA A 110 -9.84 16.71 20.47
C ALA A 110 -10.99 15.71 20.73
N TRP A 111 -11.13 14.67 19.90
CA TRP A 111 -12.13 13.64 20.15
C TRP A 111 -11.85 12.92 21.49
N PRO A 112 -12.88 12.68 22.32
CA PRO A 112 -12.73 11.85 23.51
C PRO A 112 -12.19 10.47 23.15
N ASP A 113 -11.32 9.90 24.00
CA ASP A 113 -10.73 8.57 23.74
C ASP A 113 -11.79 7.49 23.51
N ALA A 114 -12.90 7.53 24.25
CA ALA A 114 -14.01 6.59 24.06
C ALA A 114 -14.61 6.65 22.64
N LEU A 115 -14.67 7.85 22.04
CA LEU A 115 -15.17 8.01 20.66
C LEU A 115 -14.16 7.49 19.63
N GLN A 116 -12.87 7.75 19.85
CA GLN A 116 -11.79 7.25 19.02
C GLN A 116 -11.77 5.71 19.03
N GLU A 117 -11.85 5.10 20.22
CA GLU A 117 -11.90 3.64 20.37
C GLU A 117 -13.16 3.03 19.78
N ALA A 118 -14.32 3.71 19.91
CA ALA A 118 -15.56 3.27 19.28
C ALA A 118 -15.46 3.26 17.75
N PHE A 119 -14.77 4.25 17.15
CA PHE A 119 -14.48 4.26 15.73
C PHE A 119 -13.65 3.02 15.31
N ILE A 120 -12.55 2.75 16.03
CA ILE A 120 -11.65 1.64 15.71
C ILE A 120 -12.37 0.30 15.85
N ARG A 121 -13.02 0.06 16.99
CA ARG A 121 -13.70 -1.21 17.26
C ARG A 121 -14.94 -1.41 16.40
N GLY A 122 -15.69 -0.36 16.15
CA GLY A 122 -16.89 -0.40 15.30
C GLY A 122 -16.59 -0.71 13.83
N GLN A 123 -15.34 -0.47 13.36
CA GLN A 123 -14.90 -0.84 12.03
C GLN A 123 -14.85 -2.37 11.82
N GLY A 124 -14.53 -3.12 12.87
CA GLY A 124 -14.27 -4.56 12.80
C GLY A 124 -12.97 -4.90 12.06
N PRO A 125 -12.60 -6.19 11.98
CA PRO A 125 -13.28 -7.33 12.56
C PRO A 125 -13.00 -7.45 14.07
N HIS A 126 -14.02 -7.80 14.87
CA HIS A 126 -13.85 -8.08 16.28
C HIS A 126 -13.72 -9.58 16.51
N ALA A 127 -12.54 -10.04 16.90
CA ALA A 127 -12.19 -11.45 17.09
C ALA A 127 -11.46 -11.66 18.42
N PRO A 128 -12.15 -11.62 19.57
CA PRO A 128 -11.53 -11.71 20.90
C PRO A 128 -10.72 -12.97 21.12
N ALA A 129 -11.16 -14.10 20.54
CA ALA A 129 -10.44 -15.37 20.63
C ALA A 129 -9.02 -15.29 20.02
N LEU A 130 -8.78 -14.43 19.03
CA LEU A 130 -7.43 -14.15 18.51
C LEU A 130 -6.57 -13.49 19.60
N HIS A 131 -7.13 -12.50 20.30
CA HIS A 131 -6.39 -11.79 21.34
C HIS A 131 -6.15 -12.66 22.58
N GLU A 132 -7.07 -13.55 22.91
CA GLU A 132 -6.89 -14.56 23.97
C GLU A 132 -5.79 -15.54 23.60
N HIS A 133 -5.78 -16.00 22.36
CA HIS A 133 -4.71 -16.87 21.86
C HIS A 133 -3.32 -16.20 21.93
N LEU A 134 -3.21 -14.92 21.59
CA LEU A 134 -1.98 -14.14 21.73
C LEU A 134 -1.50 -14.05 23.18
N ARG A 135 -2.42 -13.93 24.16
CA ARG A 135 -2.05 -13.91 25.60
C ARG A 135 -1.60 -15.28 26.09
N ALA A 136 -2.24 -16.34 25.62
CA ALA A 136 -2.01 -17.71 26.07
C ALA A 136 -0.78 -18.38 25.42
N THR A 137 -0.36 -17.89 24.25
CA THR A 137 0.71 -18.53 23.48
C THR A 137 2.02 -17.74 23.57
N PRO A 138 3.13 -18.40 24.01
CA PRO A 138 4.42 -17.74 24.17
C PRO A 138 5.14 -17.60 22.81
N TYR A 139 4.72 -16.64 21.99
CA TYR A 139 5.48 -16.26 20.81
C TYR A 139 6.70 -15.43 21.19
N ASP A 140 7.85 -15.68 20.56
CA ASP A 140 9.07 -14.88 20.76
C ASP A 140 8.88 -13.46 20.20
N ARG A 141 8.22 -13.35 19.04
CA ARG A 141 7.83 -12.06 18.42
C ARG A 141 6.46 -12.20 17.78
N VAL A 142 5.74 -11.08 17.75
CA VAL A 142 4.44 -10.96 17.06
C VAL A 142 4.51 -9.77 16.10
N VAL A 143 4.33 -10.03 14.81
CA VAL A 143 4.35 -9.01 13.76
C VAL A 143 2.91 -8.73 13.36
N PHE A 144 2.42 -7.55 13.67
CA PHE A 144 1.11 -7.06 13.23
C PHE A 144 1.25 -6.37 11.87
N VAL A 145 0.31 -6.63 10.98
CA VAL A 145 0.27 -5.98 9.65
C VAL A 145 -0.94 -5.10 9.56
N THR A 146 -0.70 -3.84 9.23
CA THR A 146 -1.53 -2.64 9.27
C THR A 146 -1.91 -2.17 10.69
N TYR A 147 -1.94 -0.83 10.87
CA TYR A 147 -2.24 -0.22 12.18
C TYR A 147 -3.75 -0.12 12.47
N LEU A 148 -4.58 -0.12 11.42
CA LEU A 148 -5.92 0.46 11.40
C LEU A 148 -6.98 -0.40 12.12
N TYR A 149 -6.83 -1.73 12.13
CA TYR A 149 -7.90 -2.65 12.53
C TYR A 149 -7.82 -3.10 13.99
N PRO A 150 -8.95 -3.54 14.58
CA PRO A 150 -8.98 -4.11 15.94
C PRO A 150 -8.02 -5.28 16.15
N THR A 151 -7.78 -6.09 15.12
CA THR A 151 -6.79 -7.19 15.17
C THR A 151 -5.41 -6.71 15.61
N THR A 152 -4.99 -5.52 15.17
CA THR A 152 -3.75 -4.87 15.61
C THR A 152 -3.96 -4.04 16.87
N TYR A 153 -4.95 -3.15 16.89
CA TYR A 153 -5.16 -2.21 17.99
C TYR A 153 -5.37 -2.91 19.34
N ASP A 154 -6.27 -3.90 19.39
CA ASP A 154 -6.52 -4.68 20.60
C ASP A 154 -5.47 -5.80 20.78
N GLY A 155 -4.90 -6.33 19.69
CA GLY A 155 -3.81 -7.31 19.71
C GLY A 155 -2.55 -6.78 20.39
N LEU A 156 -2.19 -5.52 20.17
CA LEU A 156 -1.07 -4.85 20.83
C LEU A 156 -1.25 -4.72 22.36
N ALA A 157 -2.49 -4.77 22.85
CA ALA A 157 -2.75 -4.85 24.30
C ALA A 157 -2.56 -6.26 24.86
N ALA A 158 -2.52 -7.29 24.02
CA ALA A 158 -2.36 -8.67 24.41
C ALA A 158 -0.89 -9.13 24.41
N VAL A 159 0.02 -8.33 23.84
CA VAL A 159 1.43 -8.69 23.66
C VAL A 159 2.33 -7.70 24.41
N ALA A 160 3.37 -8.20 25.10
CA ALA A 160 4.38 -7.31 25.72
C ALA A 160 5.10 -6.50 24.65
N GLY A 161 5.36 -5.21 24.93
CA GLY A 161 5.81 -4.24 23.94
C GLY A 161 7.13 -4.58 23.27
N ASP A 162 8.06 -5.18 23.97
CA ASP A 162 9.36 -5.63 23.46
C ASP A 162 9.25 -6.79 22.45
N ARG A 163 8.12 -7.52 22.46
CA ARG A 163 7.83 -8.61 21.52
C ARG A 163 6.97 -8.17 20.33
N ALA A 164 6.37 -7.00 20.38
CA ALA A 164 5.46 -6.51 19.35
C ALA A 164 6.20 -5.71 18.27
N LEU A 165 6.00 -6.12 17.02
CA LEU A 165 6.41 -5.37 15.83
C LEU A 165 5.16 -5.00 15.02
N VAL A 166 5.14 -3.84 14.40
CA VAL A 166 3.99 -3.40 13.57
C VAL A 166 4.49 -2.91 12.23
N VAL A 167 4.12 -3.60 11.17
CA VAL A 167 4.19 -3.06 9.81
C VAL A 167 3.00 -2.13 9.66
N THR A 168 3.24 -0.84 9.68
CA THR A 168 2.18 0.15 9.88
C THR A 168 1.28 0.34 8.68
N THR A 169 1.81 0.32 7.47
CA THR A 169 1.09 0.65 6.22
C THR A 169 0.27 1.94 6.36
N LEU A 170 0.88 2.94 6.98
CA LEU A 170 0.20 4.16 7.41
C LEU A 170 0.15 5.18 6.27
N HIS A 171 -0.98 5.85 6.15
CA HIS A 171 -1.21 6.91 5.19
C HIS A 171 -1.49 8.24 5.88
N ASP A 172 -1.29 9.35 5.16
CA ASP A 172 -1.75 10.68 5.61
C ASP A 172 -3.27 10.80 5.39
N GLU A 173 -4.03 10.19 6.29
CA GLU A 173 -5.49 10.05 6.22
C GLU A 173 -6.14 10.40 7.56
N PRO A 174 -7.42 10.80 7.59
CA PRO A 174 -8.10 11.21 8.82
C PRO A 174 -7.98 10.23 9.98
N PRO A 175 -8.14 8.90 9.84
CA PRO A 175 -7.97 7.96 10.95
C PRO A 175 -6.60 8.05 11.64
N ALA A 176 -5.54 8.29 10.86
CA ALA A 176 -4.17 8.34 11.38
C ALA A 176 -3.94 9.47 12.38
N TYR A 177 -4.78 10.49 12.38
CA TYR A 177 -4.68 11.62 13.31
C TYR A 177 -5.29 11.36 14.70
N LEU A 178 -5.88 10.19 14.93
CA LEU A 178 -6.43 9.81 16.23
C LEU A 178 -5.30 9.48 17.24
N PRO A 179 -5.15 10.24 18.33
CA PRO A 179 -4.06 10.05 19.31
C PRO A 179 -3.97 8.66 19.93
N VAL A 180 -5.08 7.93 20.00
CA VAL A 180 -5.09 6.56 20.55
C VAL A 180 -4.20 5.61 19.77
N PHE A 181 -4.03 5.82 18.47
CA PHE A 181 -3.09 5.01 17.66
C PHE A 181 -1.65 5.29 18.10
N GLY A 182 -1.24 6.56 18.23
CA GLY A 182 0.11 6.90 18.66
C GLY A 182 0.47 6.30 20.03
N ARG A 183 -0.45 6.39 20.99
CA ARG A 183 -0.27 5.77 22.33
C ARG A 183 -0.18 4.25 22.29
N ARG A 184 -0.87 3.60 21.35
CA ARG A 184 -0.83 2.16 21.20
C ARG A 184 0.43 1.72 20.46
N LEU A 185 0.76 2.38 19.38
CA LEU A 185 1.93 2.11 18.55
C LEU A 185 3.25 2.40 19.28
N GLY A 186 3.28 3.40 20.16
CA GLY A 186 4.45 3.72 20.99
C GLY A 186 4.89 2.61 21.95
N LYS A 187 4.13 1.51 22.03
CA LYS A 187 4.47 0.34 22.83
C LYS A 187 5.11 -0.78 22.00
N ALA A 188 5.33 -0.58 20.73
CA ALA A 188 5.86 -1.56 19.79
C ALA A 188 7.01 -0.99 18.97
N ARG A 189 7.80 -1.85 18.33
CA ARG A 189 8.73 -1.44 17.29
C ARG A 189 7.99 -1.32 15.97
N LEU A 190 8.09 -0.17 15.31
CA LEU A 190 7.36 0.13 14.09
C LEU A 190 8.23 -0.11 12.86
N LEU A 191 7.64 -0.69 11.84
CA LEU A 191 8.30 -1.08 10.60
C LEU A 191 7.61 -0.35 9.44
N GLY A 192 8.25 0.72 8.96
CA GLY A 192 7.75 1.50 7.82
C GLY A 192 8.12 0.85 6.49
N LEU A 193 7.28 1.06 5.49
CA LEU A 193 7.55 0.62 4.12
C LEU A 193 8.48 1.58 3.39
N THR A 194 8.43 2.87 3.73
CA THR A 194 9.19 3.96 3.12
C THR A 194 9.72 4.93 4.17
N ASP A 195 10.68 5.75 3.83
CA ASP A 195 11.18 6.80 4.71
C ASP A 195 10.11 7.88 4.93
N THR A 196 9.34 8.21 3.89
CA THR A 196 8.15 9.09 3.98
C THR A 196 7.13 8.61 5.02
N GLU A 197 6.89 7.30 5.13
CA GLU A 197 5.98 6.76 6.15
C GLU A 197 6.53 6.94 7.57
N ILE A 198 7.84 6.76 7.75
CA ILE A 198 8.51 7.00 9.06
C ILE A 198 8.41 8.47 9.46
N GLU A 199 8.68 9.38 8.55
CA GLU A 199 8.53 10.82 8.76
C GLU A 199 7.07 11.19 9.10
N LEU A 200 6.12 10.57 8.42
CA LEU A 200 4.69 10.74 8.69
C LEU A 200 4.33 10.30 10.12
N MET A 201 4.82 9.15 10.58
CA MET A 201 4.59 8.68 11.96
C MET A 201 5.10 9.69 12.98
N ALA A 202 6.31 10.20 12.80
CA ALA A 202 6.89 11.20 13.69
C ALA A 202 6.07 12.51 13.73
N ARG A 203 5.54 12.93 12.58
CA ARG A 203 4.69 14.12 12.45
C ARG A 203 3.30 13.93 13.07
N LEU A 204 2.71 12.76 12.92
CA LEU A 204 1.35 12.46 13.43
C LEU A 204 1.32 12.32 14.94
N TYR A 205 2.36 11.76 15.54
CA TYR A 205 2.41 11.41 16.95
C TYR A 205 3.57 12.10 17.71
N PRO A 206 3.62 13.44 17.68
CA PRO A 206 4.69 14.17 18.36
C PRO A 206 4.68 13.87 19.86
N GLY A 207 5.88 13.65 20.43
CA GLY A 207 6.04 13.34 21.85
C GLY A 207 5.74 11.90 22.26
N GLN A 208 5.38 11.02 21.34
CA GLN A 208 5.33 9.58 21.61
C GLN A 208 6.74 8.95 21.42
N PRO A 209 7.13 8.00 22.27
CA PRO A 209 8.43 7.32 22.16
C PRO A 209 8.40 6.27 21.04
N LEU A 210 8.25 6.71 19.80
CA LEU A 210 8.18 5.80 18.66
C LEU A 210 9.58 5.29 18.30
N VAL A 211 9.73 3.98 18.22
CA VAL A 211 10.91 3.32 17.65
C VAL A 211 10.53 2.80 16.27
N ALA A 212 10.92 3.51 15.24
CA ALA A 212 10.57 3.20 13.87
C ALA A 212 11.81 3.00 12.99
N GLU A 213 11.76 2.02 12.11
CA GLU A 213 12.80 1.75 11.11
C GLU A 213 12.18 1.32 9.78
N ARG A 214 12.92 1.46 8.69
CA ARG A 214 12.46 1.04 7.37
C ARG A 214 12.71 -0.46 7.17
N LEU A 215 11.64 -1.24 7.07
CA LEU A 215 11.69 -2.63 6.62
C LEU A 215 11.52 -2.73 5.09
N GLY A 216 10.64 -1.92 4.51
CA GLY A 216 10.33 -1.95 3.09
C GLY A 216 9.43 -3.12 2.69
N TYR A 217 9.61 -3.61 1.47
CA TYR A 217 8.85 -4.70 0.86
C TYR A 217 9.78 -5.59 0.05
N GLY A 218 9.51 -6.88 0.00
CA GLY A 218 10.18 -7.83 -0.88
C GLY A 218 9.40 -8.01 -2.18
N LEU A 219 9.98 -7.61 -3.29
CA LEU A 219 9.43 -7.81 -4.62
C LEU A 219 10.16 -8.97 -5.30
N ASP A 220 9.37 -9.94 -5.79
CA ASP A 220 9.89 -10.98 -6.66
C ASP A 220 10.15 -10.39 -8.05
N LEU A 221 11.43 -10.23 -8.38
CA LEU A 221 11.83 -9.54 -9.58
C LEU A 221 11.77 -10.49 -10.78
N PRO A 222 11.16 -10.07 -11.90
CA PRO A 222 11.24 -10.85 -13.14
C PRO A 222 12.70 -10.97 -13.57
N PRO A 223 13.05 -12.08 -14.28
CA PRO A 223 14.38 -12.23 -14.87
C PRO A 223 14.76 -11.00 -15.68
N ASP A 224 16.00 -10.56 -15.53
CA ASP A 224 16.54 -9.48 -16.32
C ASP A 224 17.13 -10.05 -17.61
N ASP A 225 16.37 -9.98 -18.69
CA ASP A 225 16.85 -10.36 -20.03
C ASP A 225 17.42 -9.16 -20.81
N GLY A 226 17.56 -7.99 -20.13
CA GLY A 226 18.02 -6.75 -20.76
C GLY A 226 17.04 -6.20 -21.80
N SER A 227 15.96 -6.91 -22.08
CA SER A 227 15.01 -6.50 -23.10
C SER A 227 14.10 -5.39 -22.55
N ARG A 228 13.94 -4.41 -23.38
CA ARG A 228 12.88 -3.42 -23.31
C ARG A 228 12.14 -3.49 -24.65
N ALA A 229 10.82 -3.29 -24.59
CA ALA A 229 10.07 -3.23 -25.81
C ALA A 229 10.54 -2.09 -26.70
N ALA A 230 10.44 -2.41 -27.97
CA ALA A 230 11.05 -1.71 -29.06
C ALA A 230 10.61 -0.25 -29.22
N ASP A 231 11.45 0.44 -29.95
CA ASP A 231 11.23 1.71 -30.60
C ASP A 231 9.87 1.80 -31.28
N GLY A 232 9.05 2.71 -30.78
CA GLY A 232 7.74 3.00 -31.33
C GLY A 232 7.05 4.09 -30.52
N ASP A 233 5.93 4.59 -31.04
CA ASP A 233 5.12 5.64 -30.35
C ASP A 233 4.59 5.19 -28.98
N GLY A 234 4.74 3.90 -28.61
CA GLY A 234 4.41 3.34 -27.32
C GLY A 234 2.99 3.65 -26.85
N PHE A 235 2.71 3.35 -25.61
CA PHE A 235 1.48 3.76 -24.91
C PHE A 235 1.80 4.15 -23.47
N LEU A 236 0.98 4.98 -22.86
CA LEU A 236 1.00 5.19 -21.42
C LEU A 236 0.20 4.08 -20.75
N LEU A 237 0.76 3.45 -19.74
CA LEU A 237 0.09 2.39 -19.00
C LEU A 237 -0.34 2.90 -17.62
N TYR A 238 -1.61 2.73 -17.28
CA TYR A 238 -2.08 2.75 -15.91
C TYR A 238 -2.32 1.32 -15.45
N ALA A 239 -1.80 0.95 -14.29
CA ALA A 239 -2.02 -0.35 -13.67
C ALA A 239 -2.48 -0.18 -12.22
N GLY A 240 -3.62 -0.78 -11.87
CA GLY A 240 -4.21 -0.69 -10.53
C GLY A 240 -5.73 -0.75 -10.59
N ARG A 241 -6.39 -0.72 -9.43
CA ARG A 241 -7.84 -0.62 -9.39
C ARG A 241 -8.28 0.68 -10.09
N ILE A 242 -9.14 0.55 -11.09
CA ILE A 242 -9.69 1.69 -11.84
C ILE A 242 -10.80 2.31 -10.99
N ASP A 243 -10.42 3.31 -10.20
CA ASP A 243 -11.21 3.87 -9.12
C ASP A 243 -10.90 5.36 -8.95
N VAL A 244 -11.87 6.11 -8.44
CA VAL A 244 -11.71 7.55 -8.13
C VAL A 244 -10.52 7.77 -7.17
N GLN A 245 -10.41 6.93 -6.14
CA GLN A 245 -9.36 7.03 -5.11
C GLN A 245 -7.95 6.77 -5.65
N LYS A 246 -7.84 6.10 -6.80
CA LYS A 246 -6.56 5.78 -7.44
C LYS A 246 -6.16 6.78 -8.53
N GLY A 247 -6.75 7.99 -8.51
CA GLY A 247 -6.35 9.08 -9.39
C GLY A 247 -6.75 8.90 -10.86
N VAL A 248 -7.70 8.00 -11.17
CA VAL A 248 -8.12 7.75 -12.55
C VAL A 248 -8.87 8.95 -13.14
N VAL A 249 -9.68 9.63 -12.33
CA VAL A 249 -10.43 10.82 -12.81
C VAL A 249 -9.49 11.96 -13.25
N PRO A 250 -8.51 12.42 -12.43
CA PRO A 250 -7.52 13.40 -12.91
C PRO A 250 -6.68 12.86 -14.07
N LEU A 251 -6.34 11.55 -14.09
CA LEU A 251 -5.61 10.95 -15.20
C LEU A 251 -6.36 11.10 -16.54
N LEU A 252 -7.64 10.74 -16.57
CA LEU A 252 -8.47 10.88 -17.80
C LEU A 252 -8.59 12.34 -18.24
N ARG A 253 -8.70 13.27 -17.28
CA ARG A 253 -8.76 14.71 -17.57
C ARG A 253 -7.43 15.21 -18.15
N TRP A 254 -6.30 14.87 -17.55
CA TRP A 254 -4.98 15.27 -18.04
C TRP A 254 -4.66 14.63 -19.39
N TYR A 255 -5.05 13.38 -19.58
CA TYR A 255 -4.87 12.70 -20.86
C TYR A 255 -5.71 13.34 -21.98
N ARG A 256 -6.92 13.81 -21.69
CA ARG A 256 -7.72 14.56 -22.66
C ARG A 256 -6.97 15.80 -23.15
N THR A 257 -6.45 16.60 -22.24
CA THR A 257 -5.63 17.78 -22.59
C THR A 257 -4.40 17.39 -23.40
N LEU A 258 -3.74 16.29 -23.04
CA LEU A 258 -2.61 15.77 -23.81
C LEU A 258 -3.00 15.42 -25.26
N ARG A 259 -4.14 14.75 -25.47
CA ARG A 259 -4.66 14.40 -26.80
C ARG A 259 -5.01 15.62 -27.64
N GLU A 260 -5.60 16.64 -27.04
CA GLU A 260 -5.99 17.88 -27.70
C GLU A 260 -4.78 18.74 -28.12
N THR A 261 -3.68 18.63 -27.38
CA THR A 261 -2.52 19.54 -27.55
C THR A 261 -1.29 18.88 -28.18
N MET A 262 -1.20 17.54 -28.18
CA MET A 262 -0.04 16.80 -28.70
C MET A 262 -0.43 16.00 -29.96
N PRO A 263 0.08 16.39 -31.16
CA PRO A 263 -0.03 15.53 -32.33
C PRO A 263 0.62 14.16 -32.06
N ARG A 264 -0.07 13.08 -32.41
CA ARG A 264 0.36 11.69 -32.16
C ARG A 264 0.64 11.40 -30.68
N ALA A 265 -0.21 11.88 -29.76
CA ALA A 265 -0.14 11.50 -28.36
C ALA A 265 -0.24 9.96 -28.23
N PRO A 266 0.59 9.32 -27.38
CA PRO A 266 0.52 7.88 -27.17
C PRO A 266 -0.86 7.49 -26.61
N ARG A 267 -1.32 6.27 -26.91
CA ARG A 267 -2.57 5.75 -26.30
C ARG A 267 -2.41 5.64 -24.79
N LEU A 268 -3.53 5.66 -24.06
CA LEU A 268 -3.60 5.36 -22.63
C LEU A 268 -4.30 4.02 -22.45
N VAL A 269 -3.56 3.03 -21.90
CA VAL A 269 -4.09 1.71 -21.59
C VAL A 269 -4.30 1.60 -20.08
N LEU A 270 -5.51 1.24 -19.67
CA LEU A 270 -5.88 1.04 -18.26
C LEU A 270 -6.06 -0.45 -18.00
N ILE A 271 -5.31 -0.99 -17.03
CA ILE A 271 -5.44 -2.38 -16.56
C ILE A 271 -5.74 -2.45 -15.07
N GLY A 272 -6.56 -3.43 -14.69
CA GLY A 272 -6.94 -3.71 -13.30
C GLY A 272 -8.44 -3.84 -13.12
N GLN A 273 -8.88 -4.09 -11.89
CA GLN A 273 -10.28 -4.21 -11.56
C GLN A 273 -11.02 -2.88 -11.80
N VAL A 274 -12.07 -2.93 -12.61
CA VAL A 274 -12.92 -1.75 -12.88
C VAL A 274 -13.90 -1.56 -11.74
N ALA A 275 -13.73 -0.50 -10.96
CA ALA A 275 -14.56 -0.14 -9.82
C ALA A 275 -15.33 1.18 -10.03
N MET A 276 -15.15 1.82 -11.18
CA MET A 276 -15.90 3.01 -11.59
C MET A 276 -16.17 2.97 -13.10
N PRO A 277 -17.24 3.59 -13.60
CA PRO A 277 -17.44 3.77 -15.03
C PRO A 277 -16.31 4.61 -15.64
N VAL A 278 -15.73 4.16 -16.75
CA VAL A 278 -14.79 4.93 -17.54
C VAL A 278 -15.53 5.42 -18.80
N PRO A 279 -15.78 6.73 -18.95
CA PRO A 279 -16.44 7.26 -20.14
C PRO A 279 -15.61 6.98 -21.39
N PRO A 280 -16.23 6.66 -22.54
CA PRO A 280 -15.51 6.54 -23.80
C PRO A 280 -14.73 7.84 -24.10
N GLN A 281 -13.44 7.68 -24.38
CA GLN A 281 -12.55 8.80 -24.71
C GLN A 281 -11.56 8.35 -25.78
N ASP A 282 -11.33 9.19 -26.76
CA ASP A 282 -10.39 8.90 -27.84
C ASP A 282 -8.99 8.59 -27.31
N GLY A 283 -8.41 7.50 -27.78
CA GLY A 283 -7.09 7.02 -27.38
C GLY A 283 -7.03 6.32 -26.03
N VAL A 284 -8.14 6.17 -25.29
CA VAL A 284 -8.22 5.40 -24.03
C VAL A 284 -8.73 3.99 -24.30
N GLU A 285 -7.96 3.00 -23.83
CA GLU A 285 -8.29 1.57 -23.90
C GLU A 285 -8.40 1.00 -22.48
N VAL A 286 -9.56 0.44 -22.12
CA VAL A 286 -9.78 -0.23 -20.84
C VAL A 286 -9.77 -1.75 -21.05
N ARG A 287 -8.73 -2.42 -20.56
CA ARG A 287 -8.60 -3.89 -20.68
C ARG A 287 -9.18 -4.64 -19.49
N GLY A 288 -9.41 -3.93 -18.37
CA GLY A 288 -9.84 -4.59 -17.14
C GLY A 288 -8.71 -5.41 -16.48
N PHE A 289 -9.10 -6.44 -15.73
CA PHE A 289 -8.15 -7.30 -15.05
C PHE A 289 -7.37 -8.16 -16.05
N VAL A 290 -6.04 -8.18 -15.89
CA VAL A 290 -5.11 -9.02 -16.64
C VAL A 290 -4.29 -9.87 -15.68
N ASP A 291 -3.77 -11.01 -16.13
CA ASP A 291 -2.88 -11.83 -15.32
C ASP A 291 -1.50 -11.19 -15.11
N GLY A 292 -0.68 -11.80 -14.23
CA GLY A 292 0.63 -11.26 -13.88
C GLY A 292 1.61 -11.20 -15.05
N ALA A 293 1.57 -12.20 -15.95
CA ALA A 293 2.46 -12.27 -17.11
C ALA A 293 2.12 -11.17 -18.12
N GLU A 294 0.83 -11.02 -18.42
CA GLU A 294 0.34 -9.95 -19.31
C GLU A 294 0.58 -8.57 -18.72
N LYS A 295 0.40 -8.39 -17.39
CA LYS A 295 0.72 -7.14 -16.71
C LYS A 295 2.19 -6.75 -16.93
N LEU A 296 3.12 -7.67 -16.68
CA LEU A 296 4.56 -7.41 -16.84
C LEU A 296 4.93 -7.14 -18.30
N ARG A 297 4.30 -7.85 -19.24
CA ARG A 297 4.48 -7.61 -20.68
C ARG A 297 4.03 -6.19 -21.05
N LEU A 298 2.83 -5.78 -20.62
CA LEU A 298 2.31 -4.44 -20.86
C LEU A 298 3.18 -3.36 -20.21
N MET A 299 3.70 -3.60 -19.01
CA MET A 299 4.64 -2.68 -18.37
C MET A 299 5.91 -2.52 -19.20
N ARG A 300 6.50 -3.62 -19.65
CA ARG A 300 7.72 -3.61 -20.48
C ARG A 300 7.51 -2.87 -21.81
N ASP A 301 6.34 -3.07 -22.43
CA ASP A 301 5.98 -2.49 -23.73
C ASP A 301 5.55 -1.01 -23.64
N ALA A 302 5.29 -0.51 -22.44
CA ALA A 302 4.82 0.87 -22.24
C ALA A 302 5.94 1.90 -22.44
N LEU A 303 5.58 3.08 -22.97
CA LEU A 303 6.43 4.26 -22.98
C LEU A 303 6.77 4.68 -21.54
N ALA A 304 5.76 4.67 -20.68
CA ALA A 304 5.88 4.90 -19.24
C ALA A 304 4.66 4.33 -18.51
N LEU A 305 4.84 3.94 -17.24
CA LEU A 305 3.74 3.78 -16.31
C LEU A 305 3.30 5.17 -15.81
N ILE A 306 2.00 5.47 -15.85
CA ILE A 306 1.45 6.70 -15.28
C ILE A 306 0.50 6.37 -14.13
N HIS A 307 0.72 6.99 -12.97
CA HIS A 307 -0.12 6.78 -11.79
C HIS A 307 -0.32 8.09 -11.02
N LEU A 308 -1.51 8.67 -11.13
CA LEU A 308 -1.82 9.97 -10.52
C LEU A 308 -2.56 9.84 -9.17
N SER A 309 -2.43 8.71 -8.46
CA SER A 309 -2.94 8.60 -7.10
C SER A 309 -2.11 9.48 -6.16
N PRO A 310 -2.73 10.38 -5.41
CA PRO A 310 -2.01 11.11 -4.36
C PRO A 310 -1.82 10.27 -3.08
N TYR A 311 -2.44 9.09 -3.03
CA TYR A 311 -2.65 8.29 -1.84
C TYR A 311 -2.11 6.86 -2.03
N GLU A 312 -0.86 6.66 -1.63
CA GLU A 312 -0.19 5.36 -1.68
C GLU A 312 0.70 5.16 -0.45
N SER A 313 0.72 3.93 0.09
CA SER A 313 1.64 3.56 1.17
C SER A 313 2.99 3.06 0.66
N LEU A 314 3.00 2.42 -0.51
CA LEU A 314 4.22 1.90 -1.12
C LEU A 314 4.27 2.13 -2.63
N GLY A 315 3.13 2.05 -3.34
CA GLY A 315 3.13 2.15 -4.80
C GLY A 315 3.78 0.93 -5.48
N ILE A 316 3.41 -0.28 -5.07
CA ILE A 316 3.98 -1.55 -5.58
C ILE A 316 4.05 -1.56 -7.12
N VAL A 317 3.01 -1.06 -7.78
CA VAL A 317 2.93 -1.01 -9.25
C VAL A 317 4.05 -0.17 -9.89
N LEU A 318 4.53 0.87 -9.19
CA LEU A 318 5.68 1.64 -9.62
C LEU A 318 6.95 0.78 -9.60
N LEU A 319 7.15 0.06 -8.50
CA LEU A 319 8.31 -0.82 -8.32
C LEU A 319 8.31 -1.95 -9.36
N GLU A 320 7.13 -2.51 -9.65
CA GLU A 320 6.97 -3.51 -10.72
C GLU A 320 7.34 -2.96 -12.11
N ALA A 321 6.92 -1.72 -12.44
CA ALA A 321 7.29 -1.07 -13.69
C ALA A 321 8.79 -0.78 -13.75
N MET A 322 9.38 -0.25 -12.68
CA MET A 322 10.82 -0.04 -12.58
C MET A 322 11.60 -1.35 -12.70
N ALA A 323 11.08 -2.46 -12.17
CA ALA A 323 11.69 -3.78 -12.26
C ALA A 323 11.80 -4.30 -13.71
N VAL A 324 10.95 -3.85 -14.62
CA VAL A 324 10.99 -4.15 -16.05
C VAL A 324 11.52 -2.97 -16.89
N ARG A 325 12.28 -2.06 -16.27
CA ARG A 325 12.95 -0.91 -16.92
C ARG A 325 12.00 0.11 -17.54
N THR A 326 10.78 0.22 -17.04
CA THR A 326 9.79 1.18 -17.52
C THR A 326 9.83 2.45 -16.69
N PRO A 327 10.04 3.64 -17.30
CA PRO A 327 9.95 4.92 -16.62
C PRO A 327 8.58 5.15 -16.01
N VAL A 328 8.54 5.95 -14.94
CA VAL A 328 7.30 6.21 -14.21
C VAL A 328 6.94 7.71 -14.19
N LEU A 329 5.64 7.99 -14.28
CA LEU A 329 5.05 9.32 -14.21
C LEU A 329 4.06 9.34 -13.04
N VAL A 330 4.30 10.18 -12.04
CA VAL A 330 3.52 10.18 -10.81
C VAL A 330 2.96 11.55 -10.47
N HIS A 331 1.94 11.61 -9.61
CA HIS A 331 1.43 12.89 -9.12
C HIS A 331 2.42 13.51 -8.11
N ALA A 332 2.67 14.80 -8.21
CA ALA A 332 3.63 15.50 -7.34
C ALA A 332 3.22 15.52 -5.86
N ASP A 333 1.93 15.39 -5.57
CA ASP A 333 1.42 15.34 -4.19
C ASP A 333 1.47 13.93 -3.57
N SER A 334 1.87 12.91 -4.32
CA SER A 334 2.11 11.59 -3.79
C SER A 334 3.50 11.49 -3.18
N ALA A 335 3.64 11.81 -1.90
CA ALA A 335 4.94 11.85 -1.23
C ALA A 335 5.72 10.55 -1.39
N VAL A 336 5.08 9.39 -1.24
CA VAL A 336 5.70 8.06 -1.39
C VAL A 336 6.16 7.80 -2.82
N MET A 337 5.33 8.10 -3.82
CA MET A 337 5.74 7.86 -5.22
C MET A 337 6.82 8.85 -5.67
N VAL A 338 6.78 10.08 -5.17
CA VAL A 338 7.86 11.08 -5.38
C VAL A 338 9.16 10.64 -4.71
N GLU A 339 9.10 10.05 -3.51
CA GLU A 339 10.26 9.44 -2.85
C GLU A 339 10.93 8.41 -3.77
N HIS A 340 10.15 7.46 -4.34
CA HIS A 340 10.68 6.49 -5.29
C HIS A 340 11.33 7.14 -6.51
N CYS A 341 10.68 8.16 -7.10
CA CYS A 341 11.24 8.88 -8.24
C CYS A 341 12.55 9.59 -7.90
N ARG A 342 12.66 10.20 -6.71
CA ARG A 342 13.89 10.90 -6.26
C ARG A 342 15.02 9.93 -6.00
N HIS A 343 14.76 8.83 -5.29
CA HIS A 343 15.78 7.86 -4.92
C HIS A 343 16.27 7.02 -6.12
N SER A 344 15.38 6.73 -7.06
CA SER A 344 15.74 5.97 -8.26
C SER A 344 16.28 6.83 -9.39
N GLY A 345 15.80 8.07 -9.52
CA GLY A 345 16.01 8.87 -10.74
C GLY A 345 15.34 8.24 -11.97
N ALA A 346 14.27 7.46 -11.80
CA ALA A 346 13.66 6.63 -12.85
C ALA A 346 12.36 7.20 -13.43
N GLY A 347 12.00 8.43 -13.09
CA GLY A 347 10.74 9.01 -13.55
C GLY A 347 10.56 10.47 -13.19
N PHE A 348 9.34 10.96 -13.46
CA PHE A 348 8.97 12.36 -13.24
C PHE A 348 7.75 12.44 -12.33
N TRP A 349 7.72 13.48 -11.49
CA TRP A 349 6.51 13.85 -10.73
C TRP A 349 5.90 15.10 -11.32
N LEU A 350 4.60 15.08 -11.50
CA LEU A 350 3.84 16.00 -12.33
C LEU A 350 2.78 16.73 -11.50
N ARG A 351 2.63 18.04 -11.73
CA ARG A 351 1.63 18.89 -11.06
C ARG A 351 0.41 19.15 -11.92
N ASP A 352 0.58 19.12 -13.25
CA ASP A 352 -0.45 19.54 -14.19
C ASP A 352 -0.29 18.84 -15.56
N PRO A 353 -1.28 19.03 -16.47
CA PRO A 353 -1.22 18.50 -17.82
C PRO A 353 -0.06 19.01 -18.68
N ALA A 354 0.46 20.21 -18.42
CA ALA A 354 1.58 20.77 -19.19
C ALA A 354 2.89 20.03 -18.86
N GLU A 355 3.12 19.73 -17.56
CA GLU A 355 4.23 18.89 -17.13
C GLU A 355 4.12 17.45 -17.67
N LEU A 356 2.89 16.88 -17.73
CA LEU A 356 2.66 15.60 -18.38
C LEU A 356 3.06 15.64 -19.86
N MET A 357 2.62 16.64 -20.59
CA MET A 357 2.97 16.79 -22.00
C MET A 357 4.49 16.91 -22.20
N ALA A 358 5.18 17.69 -21.38
CA ALA A 358 6.63 17.83 -21.44
C ALA A 358 7.35 16.51 -21.16
N ALA A 359 6.91 15.78 -20.14
CA ALA A 359 7.48 14.46 -19.80
C ALA A 359 7.25 13.43 -20.92
N VAL A 360 6.05 13.36 -21.47
CA VAL A 360 5.71 12.44 -22.56
C VAL A 360 6.53 12.76 -23.83
N ARG A 361 6.71 14.03 -24.19
CA ARG A 361 7.57 14.43 -25.31
C ARG A 361 9.01 13.97 -25.09
N ARG A 362 9.58 14.26 -23.93
CA ARG A 362 10.96 13.84 -23.61
C ARG A 362 11.13 12.33 -23.71
N LEU A 363 10.19 11.58 -23.16
CA LEU A 363 10.26 10.12 -23.22
C LEU A 363 10.06 9.57 -24.63
N ARG A 364 9.22 10.19 -25.46
CA ARG A 364 9.00 9.77 -26.85
C ARG A 364 10.20 10.10 -27.74
N ASP A 365 10.71 11.33 -27.63
CA ASP A 365 11.68 11.89 -28.55
C ASP A 365 13.14 11.54 -28.15
N ASP A 366 13.38 11.00 -26.94
CA ASP A 366 14.73 10.66 -26.42
C ASP A 366 14.76 9.19 -25.91
N PRO A 367 15.11 8.24 -26.80
CA PRO A 367 15.28 6.82 -26.40
C PRO A 367 16.37 6.58 -25.38
N ASP A 368 17.47 7.35 -25.42
CA ASP A 368 18.59 7.20 -24.50
C ASP A 368 18.20 7.63 -23.08
N LEU A 369 17.40 8.71 -22.97
CA LEU A 369 16.80 9.09 -21.69
C LEU A 369 15.92 7.98 -21.15
N ARG A 370 15.07 7.39 -21.99
CA ARG A 370 14.21 6.26 -21.56
C ARG A 370 15.03 5.09 -21.04
N ALA A 371 16.08 4.70 -21.78
CA ALA A 371 16.96 3.61 -21.39
C ALA A 371 17.67 3.93 -20.05
N THR A 372 18.15 5.15 -19.89
CA THR A 372 18.78 5.61 -18.64
C THR A 372 17.83 5.57 -17.46
N LEU A 373 16.61 6.07 -17.61
CA LEU A 373 15.59 6.04 -16.56
C LEU A 373 15.19 4.61 -16.21
N GLY A 374 15.02 3.76 -17.22
CA GLY A 374 14.70 2.35 -17.03
C GLY A 374 15.78 1.60 -16.25
N GLU A 375 17.05 1.79 -16.63
CA GLU A 375 18.19 1.19 -15.93
C GLU A 375 18.26 1.61 -14.46
N ARG A 376 18.15 2.92 -14.21
CA ARG A 376 18.14 3.46 -12.84
C ARG A 376 16.99 2.88 -12.01
N GLY A 377 15.81 2.72 -12.62
CA GLY A 377 14.66 2.10 -11.97
C GLY A 377 14.94 0.65 -11.55
N ARG A 378 15.47 -0.14 -12.47
CA ARG A 378 15.82 -1.55 -12.22
C ARG A 378 16.83 -1.68 -11.10
N LEU A 379 17.95 -0.94 -11.16
CA LEU A 379 18.98 -0.96 -10.12
C LEU A 379 18.47 -0.53 -8.74
N TYR A 380 17.59 0.47 -8.72
CA TYR A 380 16.95 0.92 -7.48
C TYR A 380 16.10 -0.19 -6.85
N VAL A 381 15.24 -0.84 -7.65
CA VAL A 381 14.35 -1.87 -7.14
C VAL A 381 15.14 -3.11 -6.70
N GLU A 382 16.17 -3.53 -7.42
CA GLU A 382 17.06 -4.62 -7.02
C GLU A 382 17.72 -4.34 -5.67
N ARG A 383 18.28 -3.15 -5.50
CA ARG A 383 18.99 -2.77 -4.28
C ARG A 383 18.08 -2.63 -3.07
N GLU A 384 16.88 -2.01 -3.26
CA GLU A 384 16.03 -1.61 -2.15
C GLU A 384 14.85 -2.55 -1.89
N PHE A 385 14.32 -3.18 -2.94
CA PHE A 385 13.07 -3.94 -2.88
C PHE A 385 13.19 -5.39 -3.39
N GLY A 386 14.31 -5.78 -3.98
CA GLY A 386 14.53 -7.17 -4.36
C GLY A 386 14.43 -8.10 -3.14
N MET A 387 13.95 -9.32 -3.36
CA MET A 387 13.71 -10.30 -2.29
C MET A 387 14.93 -10.51 -1.38
N ASP A 388 16.14 -10.57 -1.97
CA ASP A 388 17.38 -10.73 -1.21
C ASP A 388 17.67 -9.53 -0.29
N ALA A 389 17.39 -8.31 -0.75
CA ALA A 389 17.57 -7.11 0.06
C ALA A 389 16.56 -7.07 1.22
N TYR A 390 15.32 -7.47 0.96
CA TYR A 390 14.29 -7.59 1.97
C TYR A 390 14.60 -8.69 2.99
N GLU A 391 15.06 -9.87 2.54
CA GLU A 391 15.46 -10.96 3.42
C GLU A 391 16.63 -10.57 4.33
N ARG A 392 17.64 -9.85 3.80
CA ARG A 392 18.74 -9.35 4.65
C ARG A 392 18.23 -8.43 5.77
N ARG A 393 17.30 -7.52 5.49
CA ARG A 393 16.70 -6.65 6.53
C ARG A 393 15.87 -7.46 7.53
N LEU A 394 15.09 -8.43 7.08
CA LEU A 394 14.33 -9.32 7.96
C LEU A 394 15.24 -10.13 8.89
N ARG A 395 16.34 -10.69 8.38
CA ARG A 395 17.31 -11.42 9.18
C ARG A 395 18.06 -10.55 10.19
N ALA A 396 18.30 -9.28 9.86
CA ALA A 396 18.87 -8.33 10.81
C ALA A 396 17.89 -7.98 11.94
N LEU A 397 16.60 -7.84 11.61
CA LEU A 397 15.53 -7.53 12.54
C LEU A 397 15.13 -8.75 13.40
N LEU A 398 15.06 -9.92 12.79
CA LEU A 398 14.64 -11.21 13.37
C LEU A 398 15.71 -12.26 13.04
N PRO A 399 16.82 -12.31 13.79
CA PRO A 399 17.89 -13.28 13.55
C PRO A 399 17.39 -14.71 13.75
N PRO A 400 17.91 -15.70 12.98
CA PRO A 400 17.54 -17.12 13.08
C PRO A 400 17.64 -17.71 14.46
#